data_f38b75763edaefaed08c2915411d1052
#
_entry.id   f38b75763edaefaed08c2915411d1052
#
_cell.length_a   1.000
_cell.length_b   1.000
_cell.length_c   1.000
_cell.angle_alpha   90.00
_cell.angle_beta   90.00
_cell.angle_gamma   90.00
#
_symmetry.space_group_name_H-M   'P 1'
#
loop_
_entity.id
_entity.type
_entity.pdbx_description
1 polymer ?
#
loop_
_entity_poly.entity_id
_entity_poly.type
_entity_poly.pdbx_seq_one_letter_code
_entity_poly.pdbx_strand_id
1 'polypeptide(L)'
;MIGVIALWPNSGLHGPMIRLDERDLKILRVLSDHGRITKAQLADRVGLSASPCWERLKRLEQAGVIEGYHARINLKKLGPHVTVFVAAELADHTPASFRGFEASVQTYEEIVACWALGGGFDYLLQIVARDIDAYQRLIDDMLEARIGLARYFTYIVTKPVKAPTMPPLTLFFG
;
A
#
# COMPACT_ATOMS: atom_id res chain seq x y z
N MET A 1 -29.94 -4.77 6.69
CA MET A 1 -29.64 -3.32 6.62
C MET A 1 -28.14 -3.22 6.55
N ILE A 2 -27.58 -3.06 5.35
CA ILE A 2 -26.13 -3.10 5.09
C ILE A 2 -25.59 -1.74 5.51
N GLY A 3 -24.88 -1.71 6.64
CA GLY A 3 -24.22 -0.51 7.12
C GLY A 3 -23.16 -0.06 6.12
N VAL A 4 -23.27 1.17 5.66
CA VAL A 4 -22.28 1.83 4.81
C VAL A 4 -20.95 1.86 5.57
N ILE A 5 -20.01 1.10 5.09
CA ILE A 5 -18.65 1.05 5.60
C ILE A 5 -18.04 2.43 5.39
N ALA A 6 -17.71 3.11 6.49
CA ALA A 6 -16.85 4.30 6.44
C ALA A 6 -15.44 3.84 6.07
N LEU A 7 -15.21 3.70 4.79
CA LEU A 7 -13.92 3.35 4.23
C LEU A 7 -12.97 4.53 4.42
N TRP A 8 -11.92 4.33 5.18
CA TRP A 8 -10.72 5.15 5.24
C TRP A 8 -10.84 6.51 5.94
N PRO A 9 -10.64 6.61 7.27
CA PRO A 9 -10.80 7.87 7.99
C PRO A 9 -9.67 8.88 7.82
N ASN A 10 -8.62 8.59 7.07
CA ASN A 10 -7.49 9.51 6.88
C ASN A 10 -7.11 9.82 5.44
N SER A 11 -7.82 9.29 4.50
CA SER A 11 -7.75 9.84 3.17
C SER A 11 -8.74 11.01 3.14
N GLY A 12 -8.23 12.22 3.14
CA GLY A 12 -8.95 13.36 2.59
C GLY A 12 -9.31 13.03 1.14
N LEU A 13 -10.28 12.12 0.96
CA LEU A 13 -10.66 11.41 -0.26
C LEU A 13 -11.22 12.34 -1.34
N HIS A 14 -11.20 13.64 -1.12
CA HIS A 14 -11.57 14.64 -2.12
C HIS A 14 -10.74 15.90 -1.96
N GLY A 15 -9.41 15.78 -2.05
CA GLY A 15 -8.68 16.86 -2.67
C GLY A 15 -9.28 17.08 -4.08
N PRO A 16 -9.25 18.28 -4.65
CA PRO A 16 -9.81 18.53 -5.97
C PRO A 16 -9.24 17.50 -6.94
N MET A 17 -10.11 16.65 -7.52
CA MET A 17 -9.68 15.65 -8.49
C MET A 17 -8.97 16.38 -9.62
N ILE A 18 -7.67 16.17 -9.74
CA ILE A 18 -6.89 16.76 -10.81
C ILE A 18 -7.37 16.16 -12.15
N ARG A 19 -7.65 17.03 -13.10
CA ARG A 19 -7.95 16.59 -14.46
C ARG A 19 -6.66 16.12 -15.13
N LEU A 20 -6.57 14.85 -15.46
CA LEU A 20 -5.45 14.24 -16.18
C LEU A 20 -5.79 14.16 -17.67
N ASP A 21 -4.82 14.45 -18.52
CA ASP A 21 -4.90 14.21 -19.97
C ASP A 21 -4.06 13.01 -20.39
N GLU A 22 -4.11 12.65 -21.68
CA GLU A 22 -3.35 11.52 -22.22
C GLU A 22 -1.83 11.63 -22.00
N ARG A 23 -1.29 12.84 -21.98
CA ARG A 23 0.15 13.09 -21.74
C ARG A 23 0.51 12.80 -20.29
N ASP A 24 -0.35 13.20 -19.36
CA ASP A 24 -0.17 12.89 -17.94
C ASP A 24 -0.21 11.38 -17.70
N LEU A 25 -1.15 10.68 -18.34
CA LEU A 25 -1.24 9.21 -18.25
C LEU A 25 -0.01 8.51 -18.83
N LYS A 26 0.57 9.04 -19.92
CA LYS A 26 1.83 8.52 -20.48
C LYS A 26 2.99 8.74 -19.49
N ILE A 27 3.09 9.91 -18.86
CA ILE A 27 4.10 10.20 -17.84
C ILE A 27 3.99 9.19 -16.69
N LEU A 28 2.79 8.99 -16.13
CA LEU A 28 2.55 8.06 -15.03
C LEU A 28 2.91 6.63 -15.41
N ARG A 29 2.54 6.19 -16.62
CA ARG A 29 2.87 4.85 -17.12
C ARG A 29 4.37 4.65 -17.27
N VAL A 30 5.08 5.61 -17.86
CA VAL A 30 6.54 5.52 -18.02
C VAL A 30 7.24 5.49 -16.66
N LEU A 31 6.79 6.30 -15.69
CA LEU A 31 7.36 6.34 -14.36
C LEU A 31 7.09 5.07 -13.55
N SER A 32 5.93 4.45 -13.71
CA SER A 32 5.62 3.18 -13.04
C SER A 32 6.55 2.04 -13.45
N ASP A 33 7.02 2.06 -14.70
CA ASP A 33 7.93 1.04 -15.23
C ASP A 33 9.42 1.43 -15.03
N HIS A 34 9.71 2.72 -15.01
CA HIS A 34 11.06 3.27 -15.03
C HIS A 34 11.25 4.41 -14.01
N GLY A 35 11.14 4.13 -12.72
CA GLY A 35 11.22 5.14 -11.65
C GLY A 35 12.54 5.93 -11.56
N ARG A 36 13.62 5.47 -12.21
CA ARG A 36 14.92 6.17 -12.29
C ARG A 36 15.21 6.83 -13.64
N ILE A 37 14.18 7.03 -14.46
CA ILE A 37 14.34 7.68 -15.77
C ILE A 37 14.78 9.15 -15.58
N THR A 38 15.66 9.65 -16.45
CA THR A 38 16.02 11.07 -16.45
C THR A 38 14.89 11.92 -17.03
N LYS A 39 14.84 13.21 -16.66
CA LYS A 39 13.83 14.15 -17.18
C LYS A 39 13.85 14.24 -18.72
N ALA A 40 15.03 14.23 -19.32
CA ALA A 40 15.19 14.26 -20.77
C ALA A 40 14.63 12.99 -21.42
N GLN A 41 14.97 11.83 -20.88
CA GLN A 41 14.46 10.55 -21.37
C GLN A 41 12.93 10.41 -21.17
N LEU A 42 12.39 10.95 -20.07
CA LEU A 42 10.96 10.98 -19.84
C LEU A 42 10.26 11.82 -20.91
N ALA A 43 10.74 13.03 -21.14
CA ALA A 43 10.19 13.96 -22.14
C ALA A 43 10.17 13.32 -23.55
N ASP A 44 11.28 12.69 -23.93
CA ASP A 44 11.40 11.97 -25.20
C ASP A 44 10.36 10.84 -25.31
N ARG A 45 10.27 9.97 -24.29
CA ARG A 45 9.31 8.83 -24.29
C ARG A 45 7.85 9.24 -24.34
N VAL A 46 7.49 10.39 -23.77
CA VAL A 46 6.09 10.87 -23.82
C VAL A 46 5.81 11.80 -25.00
N GLY A 47 6.84 12.10 -25.81
CA GLY A 47 6.73 12.96 -26.99
C GLY A 47 6.47 14.42 -26.62
N LEU A 48 7.19 14.93 -25.63
CA LEU A 48 7.16 16.33 -25.18
C LEU A 48 8.56 16.93 -25.18
N SER A 49 8.65 18.26 -25.30
CA SER A 49 9.87 18.97 -24.95
C SER A 49 10.07 19.02 -23.42
N ALA A 50 11.30 19.27 -22.99
CA ALA A 50 11.70 19.14 -21.59
C ALA A 50 10.87 20.02 -20.61
N SER A 51 10.64 21.29 -20.93
CA SER A 51 9.91 22.21 -20.05
C SER A 51 8.46 21.81 -19.81
N PRO A 52 7.60 21.56 -20.84
CA PRO A 52 6.24 21.10 -20.62
C PRO A 52 6.16 19.74 -19.90
N CYS A 53 7.11 18.84 -20.16
CA CYS A 53 7.16 17.57 -19.44
C CYS A 53 7.43 17.78 -17.95
N TRP A 54 8.38 18.66 -17.61
CA TRP A 54 8.71 18.99 -16.25
C TRP A 54 7.58 19.69 -15.49
N GLU A 55 6.90 20.64 -16.12
CA GLU A 55 5.75 21.32 -15.52
C GLU A 55 4.63 20.35 -15.18
N ARG A 56 4.34 19.40 -16.09
CA ARG A 56 3.36 18.35 -15.86
C ARG A 56 3.77 17.43 -14.72
N LEU A 57 5.02 16.97 -14.72
CA LEU A 57 5.53 16.11 -13.66
C LEU A 57 5.40 16.79 -12.28
N LYS A 58 5.85 18.04 -12.17
CA LYS A 58 5.73 18.82 -10.95
C LYS A 58 4.27 19.00 -10.50
N ARG A 59 3.36 19.21 -11.43
CA ARG A 59 1.91 19.30 -11.14
C ARG A 59 1.37 17.98 -10.57
N LEU A 60 1.78 16.83 -11.13
CA LEU A 60 1.37 15.51 -10.67
C LEU A 60 1.91 15.19 -9.26
N GLU A 61 3.14 15.58 -8.98
CA GLU A 61 3.75 15.48 -7.65
C GLU A 61 3.05 16.38 -6.62
N GLN A 62 2.83 17.65 -6.97
CA GLN A 62 2.17 18.61 -6.08
C GLN A 62 0.70 18.26 -5.78
N ALA A 63 0.03 17.60 -6.73
CA ALA A 63 -1.33 17.14 -6.56
C ALA A 63 -1.42 15.80 -5.81
N GLY A 64 -0.27 15.22 -5.40
CA GLY A 64 -0.24 13.92 -4.72
C GLY A 64 -0.62 12.73 -5.59
N VAL A 65 -0.71 12.89 -6.92
CA VAL A 65 -0.92 11.77 -7.85
C VAL A 65 0.32 10.88 -7.91
N ILE A 66 1.50 11.48 -7.78
CA ILE A 66 2.75 10.77 -7.56
C ILE A 66 3.12 10.98 -6.09
N GLU A 67 2.99 9.94 -5.29
CA GLU A 67 3.26 9.98 -3.85
C GLU A 67 4.76 9.85 -3.54
N GLY A 68 5.53 9.27 -4.46
CA GLY A 68 6.96 9.07 -4.27
C GLY A 68 7.59 8.15 -5.31
N TYR A 69 8.89 7.97 -5.17
CA TYR A 69 9.71 7.09 -6.02
C TYR A 69 10.42 6.08 -5.14
N HIS A 70 10.08 4.81 -5.25
CA HIS A 70 10.61 3.76 -4.39
C HIS A 70 11.37 2.70 -5.18
N ALA A 71 12.51 2.27 -4.62
CA ALA A 71 13.24 1.14 -5.16
C ALA A 71 12.50 -0.16 -4.82
N ARG A 72 12.36 -1.04 -5.80
CA ARG A 72 11.82 -2.38 -5.60
C ARG A 72 12.95 -3.31 -5.19
N ILE A 73 12.97 -3.71 -3.92
CA ILE A 73 14.02 -4.56 -3.35
C ILE A 73 13.66 -6.04 -3.52
N ASN A 74 14.61 -6.82 -4.04
CA ASN A 74 14.45 -8.28 -4.11
C ASN A 74 14.88 -8.91 -2.79
N LEU A 75 13.93 -9.11 -1.87
CA LEU A 75 14.20 -9.67 -0.54
C LEU A 75 14.83 -11.06 -0.60
N LYS A 76 14.54 -11.87 -1.63
CA LYS A 76 15.15 -13.20 -1.81
C LYS A 76 16.68 -13.14 -2.00
N LYS A 77 17.20 -11.99 -2.43
CA LYS A 77 18.66 -11.76 -2.55
C LYS A 77 19.31 -11.28 -1.27
N LEU A 78 18.51 -10.84 -0.29
CA LEU A 78 19.00 -10.40 1.02
C LEU A 78 19.09 -11.56 2.01
N GLY A 79 18.18 -12.54 1.90
CA GLY A 79 18.19 -13.71 2.77
C GLY A 79 16.87 -14.47 2.79
N PRO A 80 16.80 -15.53 3.60
CA PRO A 80 15.55 -16.26 3.86
C PRO A 80 14.52 -15.32 4.49
N HIS A 81 13.28 -15.41 4.05
CA HIS A 81 12.15 -14.70 4.66
C HIS A 81 10.84 -15.41 4.35
N VAL A 82 9.87 -15.18 5.17
CA VAL A 82 8.48 -15.61 4.97
C VAL A 82 7.60 -14.37 4.83
N THR A 83 6.63 -14.47 3.95
CA THR A 83 5.54 -13.50 3.87
C THR A 83 4.27 -14.17 4.38
N VAL A 84 3.58 -13.50 5.28
CA VAL A 84 2.37 -14.01 5.92
C VAL A 84 1.28 -12.96 5.80
N PHE A 85 0.07 -13.40 5.43
CA PHE A 85 -1.12 -12.58 5.59
C PHE A 85 -1.87 -13.02 6.85
N VAL A 86 -2.28 -12.05 7.64
CA VAL A 86 -3.06 -12.28 8.86
C VAL A 86 -4.40 -11.56 8.72
N ALA A 87 -5.49 -12.34 8.68
CA ALA A 87 -6.84 -11.77 8.81
C ALA A 87 -7.16 -11.67 10.29
N ALA A 88 -7.41 -10.46 10.78
CA ALA A 88 -7.59 -10.14 12.18
C ALA A 88 -8.99 -9.65 12.48
N GLU A 89 -9.53 -10.08 13.62
CA GLU A 89 -10.81 -9.63 14.19
C GLU A 89 -10.55 -9.03 15.57
N LEU A 90 -11.10 -7.86 15.84
CA LEU A 90 -10.96 -7.17 17.12
C LEU A 90 -12.02 -7.65 18.11
N ALA A 91 -11.68 -7.57 19.39
CA ALA A 91 -12.60 -7.92 20.48
C ALA A 91 -13.76 -6.91 20.60
N ASP A 92 -13.47 -5.63 20.31
CA ASP A 92 -14.43 -4.54 20.38
C ASP A 92 -14.44 -3.72 19.11
N HIS A 93 -15.63 -3.40 18.61
CA HIS A 93 -15.84 -2.63 17.40
C HIS A 93 -16.17 -1.16 17.72
N THR A 94 -15.45 -0.56 18.67
CA THR A 94 -15.58 0.87 18.98
C THR A 94 -14.55 1.69 18.17
N PRO A 95 -14.84 2.98 17.91
CA PRO A 95 -13.85 3.85 17.26
C PRO A 95 -12.54 3.98 18.03
N ALA A 96 -12.56 3.80 19.37
CA ALA A 96 -11.37 3.82 20.20
C ALA A 96 -10.52 2.56 19.99
N SER A 97 -11.16 1.39 19.92
CA SER A 97 -10.50 0.09 19.67
C SER A 97 -9.84 0.07 18.30
N PHE A 98 -10.52 0.53 17.25
CA PHE A 98 -9.95 0.66 15.92
C PHE A 98 -8.71 1.57 15.89
N ARG A 99 -8.80 2.78 16.46
CA ARG A 99 -7.66 3.70 16.54
C ARG A 99 -6.50 3.14 17.36
N GLY A 100 -6.79 2.45 18.46
CA GLY A 100 -5.78 1.81 19.28
C GLY A 100 -5.01 0.73 18.53
N PHE A 101 -5.73 -0.14 17.82
CA PHE A 101 -5.14 -1.17 16.99
C PHE A 101 -4.30 -0.56 15.84
N GLU A 102 -4.86 0.39 15.10
CA GLU A 102 -4.19 1.06 13.98
C GLU A 102 -2.89 1.77 14.42
N ALA A 103 -2.90 2.42 15.59
CA ALA A 103 -1.71 3.03 16.17
C ALA A 103 -0.66 1.98 16.56
N SER A 104 -1.09 0.87 17.18
CA SER A 104 -0.20 -0.22 17.58
C SER A 104 0.47 -0.88 16.40
N VAL A 105 -0.27 -1.14 15.31
CA VAL A 105 0.26 -1.76 14.08
C VAL A 105 1.43 -0.95 13.49
N GLN A 106 1.43 0.38 13.63
CA GLN A 106 2.51 1.22 13.11
C GLN A 106 3.85 1.03 13.85
N THR A 107 3.85 0.42 15.02
CA THR A 107 5.07 0.22 15.82
C THR A 107 5.84 -1.06 15.47
N TYR A 108 5.26 -1.95 14.66
CA TYR A 108 5.85 -3.22 14.25
C TYR A 108 6.41 -3.11 12.83
N GLU A 109 7.73 -3.12 12.69
CA GLU A 109 8.41 -2.98 11.38
C GLU A 109 8.16 -4.15 10.45
N GLU A 110 7.87 -5.34 10.99
CA GLU A 110 7.55 -6.54 10.22
C GLU A 110 6.18 -6.45 9.53
N ILE A 111 5.28 -5.60 10.01
CA ILE A 111 3.98 -5.34 9.38
C ILE A 111 4.18 -4.32 8.26
N VAL A 112 4.35 -4.81 7.04
CA VAL A 112 4.66 -3.97 5.88
C VAL A 112 3.43 -3.36 5.22
N ALA A 113 2.23 -3.87 5.54
CA ALA A 113 0.96 -3.28 5.12
C ALA A 113 -0.19 -3.76 6.03
N CYS A 114 -1.21 -2.92 6.18
CA CYS A 114 -2.44 -3.21 6.90
C CYS A 114 -3.62 -2.55 6.19
N TRP A 115 -4.69 -3.30 5.97
CA TRP A 115 -5.92 -2.82 5.35
C TRP A 115 -7.11 -3.10 6.26
N ALA A 116 -7.97 -2.11 6.46
CA ALA A 116 -9.29 -2.34 7.04
C ALA A 116 -10.19 -3.03 5.99
N LEU A 117 -10.95 -4.00 6.42
CA LEU A 117 -11.80 -4.81 5.54
C LEU A 117 -13.27 -4.56 5.83
N GLY A 118 -14.07 -4.65 4.78
CA GLY A 118 -15.51 -4.70 4.90
C GLY A 118 -16.01 -6.13 4.74
N GLY A 119 -16.12 -6.90 5.82
CA GLY A 119 -16.53 -8.30 5.73
C GLY A 119 -16.41 -9.05 7.04
N GLY A 120 -16.02 -10.33 6.96
CA GLY A 120 -15.94 -11.23 8.12
C GLY A 120 -14.74 -10.99 9.05
N PHE A 121 -13.80 -10.14 8.67
CA PHE A 121 -12.66 -9.73 9.45
C PHE A 121 -12.52 -8.21 9.40
N ASP A 122 -11.90 -7.62 10.42
CA ASP A 122 -11.73 -6.18 10.51
C ASP A 122 -10.49 -5.70 9.73
N TYR A 123 -9.41 -6.46 9.78
CA TYR A 123 -8.13 -6.09 9.16
C TYR A 123 -7.46 -7.25 8.43
N LEU A 124 -6.71 -6.91 7.39
CA LEU A 124 -5.74 -7.79 6.75
C LEU A 124 -4.35 -7.17 6.90
N LEU A 125 -3.44 -7.89 7.54
CA LEU A 125 -2.05 -7.49 7.70
C LEU A 125 -1.18 -8.28 6.72
N GLN A 126 -0.19 -7.63 6.15
CA GLN A 126 0.92 -8.29 5.44
C GLN A 126 2.17 -8.18 6.30
N ILE A 127 2.70 -9.32 6.69
CA ILE A 127 3.86 -9.44 7.57
C ILE A 127 5.01 -10.06 6.78
N VAL A 128 6.22 -9.53 6.95
CA VAL A 128 7.45 -10.13 6.43
C VAL A 128 8.36 -10.40 7.62
N ALA A 129 8.66 -11.68 7.84
CA ALA A 129 9.54 -12.12 8.91
C ALA A 129 10.70 -12.96 8.36
N ARG A 130 11.78 -13.08 9.13
CA ARG A 130 12.96 -13.86 8.73
C ARG A 130 12.63 -15.35 8.58
N ASP A 131 11.78 -15.88 9.45
CA ASP A 131 11.34 -17.28 9.52
C ASP A 131 9.99 -17.38 10.26
N ILE A 132 9.45 -18.57 10.37
CA ILE A 132 8.19 -18.83 11.06
C ILE A 132 8.30 -18.58 12.58
N ASP A 133 9.45 -18.88 13.18
CA ASP A 133 9.64 -18.63 14.61
C ASP A 133 9.67 -17.13 14.93
N ALA A 134 10.26 -16.30 14.05
CA ALA A 134 10.22 -14.86 14.15
C ALA A 134 8.79 -14.31 13.99
N TYR A 135 8.02 -14.87 13.05
CA TYR A 135 6.61 -14.53 12.91
C TYR A 135 5.81 -14.92 14.16
N GLN A 136 6.04 -16.09 14.73
CA GLN A 136 5.32 -16.51 15.93
C GLN A 136 5.61 -15.58 17.12
N ARG A 137 6.87 -15.22 17.33
CA ARG A 137 7.23 -14.25 18.38
C ARG A 137 6.53 -12.91 18.19
N LEU A 138 6.46 -12.40 16.96
CA LEU A 138 5.73 -11.18 16.67
C LEU A 138 4.26 -11.27 17.07
N ILE A 139 3.60 -12.38 16.75
CA ILE A 139 2.19 -12.60 17.14
C ILE A 139 2.06 -12.66 18.66
N ASP A 140 2.97 -13.37 19.34
CA ASP A 140 2.96 -13.46 20.81
C ASP A 140 3.13 -12.07 21.45
N ASP A 141 4.06 -11.26 20.95
CA ASP A 141 4.27 -9.88 21.38
C ASP A 141 3.01 -9.01 21.18
N MET A 142 2.34 -9.14 20.03
CA MET A 142 1.08 -8.43 19.75
C MET A 142 -0.04 -8.84 20.71
N LEU A 143 -0.14 -10.12 21.05
CA LEU A 143 -1.14 -10.63 22.01
C LEU A 143 -0.83 -10.18 23.43
N GLU A 144 0.43 -10.22 23.87
CA GLU A 144 0.87 -9.72 25.17
C GLU A 144 0.64 -8.22 25.33
N ALA A 145 0.88 -7.44 24.28
CA ALA A 145 0.61 -6.02 24.23
C ALA A 145 -0.89 -5.67 24.26
N ARG A 146 -1.77 -6.67 24.17
CA ARG A 146 -3.24 -6.51 24.20
C ARG A 146 -3.75 -5.46 23.23
N ILE A 147 -3.26 -5.49 22.00
CA ILE A 147 -3.64 -4.54 20.96
C ILE A 147 -5.09 -4.66 20.46
N GLY A 148 -5.90 -5.48 21.14
CA GLY A 148 -7.33 -5.64 20.85
C GLY A 148 -7.67 -6.84 19.95
N LEU A 149 -6.72 -7.71 19.61
CA LEU A 149 -6.98 -8.93 18.82
C LEU A 149 -7.84 -9.91 19.61
N ALA A 150 -9.01 -10.30 19.07
CA ALA A 150 -9.83 -11.40 19.56
C ALA A 150 -9.52 -12.69 18.86
N ARG A 151 -9.37 -12.62 17.54
CA ARG A 151 -9.12 -13.79 16.69
C ARG A 151 -8.30 -13.39 15.48
N TYR A 152 -7.46 -14.30 15.02
CA TYR A 152 -6.69 -14.10 13.79
C TYR A 152 -6.50 -15.41 13.03
N PHE A 153 -6.30 -15.29 11.71
CA PHE A 153 -6.02 -16.41 10.82
C PHE A 153 -4.75 -16.13 10.03
N THR A 154 -3.86 -17.09 10.04
CA THR A 154 -2.54 -17.01 9.42
C THR A 154 -2.54 -17.68 8.05
N TYR A 155 -2.10 -16.97 7.02
CA TYR A 155 -1.94 -17.47 5.66
C TYR A 155 -0.49 -17.27 5.21
N ILE A 156 0.28 -18.35 5.16
CA ILE A 156 1.68 -18.32 4.72
C ILE A 156 1.72 -18.31 3.19
N VAL A 157 2.42 -17.35 2.61
CA VAL A 157 2.63 -17.28 1.16
C VAL A 157 3.65 -18.34 0.75
N THR A 158 3.20 -19.38 0.08
CA THR A 158 4.07 -20.47 -0.40
C THR A 158 4.85 -20.08 -1.65
N LYS A 159 4.23 -19.29 -2.55
CA LYS A 159 4.91 -18.69 -3.71
C LYS A 159 4.17 -17.45 -4.21
N PRO A 160 4.87 -16.40 -4.66
CA PRO A 160 4.24 -15.32 -5.40
C PRO A 160 3.88 -15.81 -6.81
N VAL A 161 2.62 -15.66 -7.22
CA VAL A 161 2.14 -16.00 -8.57
C VAL A 161 2.22 -14.80 -9.50
N LYS A 162 1.86 -13.62 -8.98
CA LYS A 162 1.92 -12.35 -9.69
C LYS A 162 2.48 -11.28 -8.76
N ALA A 163 3.49 -10.55 -9.23
CA ALA A 163 4.00 -9.40 -8.50
C ALA A 163 2.98 -8.24 -8.54
N PRO A 164 2.90 -7.43 -7.46
CA PRO A 164 2.13 -6.19 -7.51
C PRO A 164 2.59 -5.31 -8.67
N THR A 165 1.65 -4.87 -9.46
CA THR A 165 1.86 -3.93 -10.57
C THR A 165 0.87 -2.80 -10.44
N MET A 166 1.18 -1.66 -11.04
CA MET A 166 0.23 -0.56 -11.13
C MET A 166 -1.06 -1.02 -11.84
N PRO A 167 -2.24 -0.74 -11.28
CA PRO A 167 -3.49 -1.05 -11.97
C PRO A 167 -3.58 -0.27 -13.30
N PRO A 168 -4.34 -0.76 -14.29
CA PRO A 168 -4.53 -0.05 -15.55
C PRO A 168 -5.14 1.33 -15.28
N LEU A 169 -4.44 2.39 -15.66
CA LEU A 169 -4.91 3.77 -15.44
C LEU A 169 -6.23 4.04 -16.15
N THR A 170 -6.54 3.28 -17.21
CA THR A 170 -7.82 3.34 -17.93
C THR A 170 -9.04 3.01 -17.06
N LEU A 171 -8.87 2.38 -15.91
CA LEU A 171 -9.97 2.14 -14.95
C LEU A 171 -10.53 3.45 -14.35
N PHE A 172 -9.76 4.53 -14.38
CA PHE A 172 -10.13 5.81 -13.78
C PHE A 172 -10.57 6.85 -14.82
N PHE A 173 -10.50 6.50 -16.11
CA PHE A 173 -10.78 7.40 -17.23
C PHE A 173 -11.61 6.63 -18.27
N GLY A 174 -12.92 6.62 -18.06
CA GLY A 174 -13.93 6.14 -19.00
C GLY A 174 -14.56 7.27 -19.76
#